data_17cdd41da79ef85334ca5fa5a269219c
#
_entry.id   17cdd41da79ef85334ca5fa5a269219c
#
_cell.length_a   1.000
_cell.length_b   1.000
_cell.length_c   1.000
_cell.angle_alpha   90.00
_cell.angle_beta   90.00
_cell.angle_gamma   90.00
#
_symmetry.space_group_name_H-M   'P 1'
#
loop_
_entity.id
_entity.type
_entity.pdbx_description
1 polymer ?
#
loop_
_entity_poly.entity_id
_entity_poly.type
_entity_poly.pdbx_seq_one_letter_code
_entity_poly.pdbx_strand_id
1 'polypeptide(L)' 'MSKNKLEILETHDNLVADTLYIVRDSNQVYVRTKYKNVAETAFDKLKTEYKRTQNAS' A
#
# COMPACT_ATOMS: atom_id res chain seq x y z
N MET A 1 12.79 -15.56 -8.74
CA MET A 1 13.01 -14.32 -8.35
C MET A 1 11.81 -13.60 -7.81
N SER A 2 11.78 -13.45 -6.60
CA SER A 2 10.62 -12.81 -6.02
C SER A 2 10.85 -11.32 -5.92
N LYS A 3 9.83 -10.61 -6.22
CA LYS A 3 9.89 -9.19 -6.09
C LYS A 3 8.78 -8.75 -5.23
N ASN A 4 9.11 -7.96 -4.26
CA ASN A 4 8.08 -7.36 -3.46
C ASN A 4 7.43 -6.29 -4.27
N LYS A 5 6.17 -6.46 -4.50
CA LYS A 5 5.44 -5.52 -5.30
C LYS A 5 4.45 -4.77 -4.44
N LEU A 6 4.72 -3.52 -4.24
CA LEU A 6 3.86 -2.67 -3.44
C LEU A 6 2.62 -2.30 -4.24
N GLU A 7 1.46 -2.37 -3.61
CA GLU A 7 0.23 -2.06 -4.29
C GLU A 7 -0.79 -1.49 -3.32
N ILE A 8 -1.76 -0.79 -3.87
CA ILE A 8 -2.90 -0.28 -3.12
C ILE A 8 -4.12 -1.02 -3.59
N LEU A 9 -4.83 -1.61 -2.65
CA LEU A 9 -6.09 -2.29 -2.93
C LEU A 9 -7.23 -1.42 -2.48
N GLU A 10 -8.29 -1.41 -3.26
CA GLU A 10 -9.49 -0.67 -2.92
C GLU A 10 -10.59 -1.69 -2.69
N THR A 11 -11.11 -1.76 -1.48
CA THR A 11 -12.15 -2.70 -1.16
C THR A 11 -13.39 -1.95 -0.70
N HIS A 12 -14.54 -2.54 -0.94
CA HIS A 12 -15.80 -1.96 -0.54
C HIS A 12 -16.47 -2.87 0.46
N ASP A 13 -16.94 -2.26 1.54
CA ASP A 13 -17.66 -3.01 2.55
C ASP A 13 -19.15 -2.79 2.32
N ASN A 14 -19.86 -3.83 1.97
CA ASN A 14 -21.27 -3.72 1.69
C ASN A 14 -22.08 -3.30 2.91
N LEU A 15 -21.60 -3.65 4.06
CA LEU A 15 -22.32 -3.34 5.30
C LEU A 15 -22.23 -1.88 5.68
N VAL A 16 -21.09 -1.28 5.41
CA VAL A 16 -20.81 0.08 5.82
C VAL A 16 -20.87 1.06 4.65
N ALA A 17 -20.79 0.54 3.46
CA ALA A 17 -20.78 1.38 2.25
C ALA A 17 -19.58 2.29 2.20
N ASP A 18 -18.53 1.95 2.89
CA ASP A 18 -17.29 2.71 2.88
C ASP A 18 -16.25 1.98 2.07
N THR A 19 -15.35 2.77 1.50
CA THR A 19 -14.24 2.21 0.76
C THR A 19 -13.03 2.15 1.66
N LEU A 20 -12.36 1.03 1.67
CA LEU A 20 -11.16 0.85 2.46
C LEU A 20 -9.97 0.71 1.53
N TYR A 21 -8.92 1.45 1.81
CA TYR A 21 -7.71 1.41 1.01
C TYR A 21 -6.62 0.69 1.79
N ILE A 22 -6.02 -0.29 1.17
CA ILE A 22 -5.01 -1.13 1.81
C ILE A 22 -3.72 -1.04 1.02
N VAL A 23 -2.66 -0.62 1.68
CA VAL A 23 -1.34 -0.58 1.06
C VAL A 23 -0.59 -1.80 1.55
N ARG A 24 -0.21 -2.65 0.62
CA ARG A 24 0.41 -3.92 0.96
C ARG A 24 1.46 -4.31 -0.08
N ASP A 25 2.27 -5.28 0.27
CA ASP A 25 3.13 -5.92 -0.72
C ASP A 25 2.94 -7.43 -0.61
N SER A 26 3.80 -8.19 -1.26
CA SER A 26 3.63 -9.63 -1.28
C SER A 26 3.86 -10.27 0.08
N ASN A 27 4.43 -9.55 1.02
CA ASN A 27 4.73 -10.10 2.33
C ASN A 27 3.75 -9.70 3.41
N GLN A 28 3.30 -8.46 3.37
CA GLN A 28 2.50 -7.98 4.49
C GLN A 28 1.72 -6.74 4.11
N VAL A 29 0.78 -6.40 4.98
CA VAL A 29 0.00 -5.19 4.83
C VAL A 29 0.64 -4.12 5.69
N TYR A 30 0.88 -2.96 5.10
CA TYR A 30 1.50 -1.85 5.81
C TYR A 30 0.50 -0.88 6.36
N VAL A 31 -0.50 -0.53 5.56
CA VAL A 31 -1.46 0.50 5.94
C VAL A 31 -2.85 0.07 5.53
N ARG A 32 -3.81 0.40 6.38
CA ARG A 32 -5.20 0.14 6.10
C ARG A 32 -5.99 1.35 6.56
N THR A 33 -6.61 2.04 5.66
CA THR A 33 -7.25 3.30 5.98
C THR A 33 -8.44 3.54 5.08
N LYS A 34 -9.38 4.32 5.56
CA LYS A 34 -10.54 4.72 4.78
C LYS A 34 -10.24 5.94 3.92
N TYR A 35 -9.11 6.58 4.14
CA TYR A 35 -8.81 7.83 3.47
C TYR A 35 -7.83 7.59 2.34
N LYS A 36 -8.27 7.93 1.14
CA LYS A 36 -7.44 7.76 -0.02
C LYS A 36 -6.15 8.56 0.09
N ASN A 37 -6.23 9.76 0.62
CA ASN A 37 -5.05 10.60 0.77
C ASN A 37 -3.99 9.94 1.62
N VAL A 38 -4.42 9.34 2.73
CA VAL A 38 -3.49 8.68 3.63
C VAL A 38 -2.87 7.49 2.94
N ALA A 39 -3.67 6.73 2.24
CA ALA A 39 -3.18 5.55 1.53
C ALA A 39 -2.16 5.93 0.47
N GLU A 40 -2.46 6.95 -0.29
CA GLU A 40 -1.56 7.39 -1.35
C GLU A 40 -0.25 7.92 -0.80
N THR A 41 -0.33 8.67 0.29
CA THR A 41 0.86 9.19 0.93
C THR A 41 1.73 8.06 1.44
N ALA A 42 1.13 7.08 2.09
CA ALA A 42 1.86 5.95 2.60
C ALA A 42 2.48 5.15 1.46
N PHE A 43 1.71 4.94 0.41
CA PHE A 43 2.18 4.21 -0.74
C PHE A 43 3.40 4.88 -1.36
N ASP A 44 3.32 6.19 -1.51
CA ASP A 44 4.40 6.94 -2.11
C ASP A 44 5.67 6.86 -1.27
N LYS A 45 5.51 6.97 0.04
CA LYS A 45 6.64 6.86 0.94
C LYS A 45 7.30 5.49 0.85
N LEU A 46 6.50 4.46 0.92
CA LEU A 46 7.02 3.10 0.87
C LEU A 46 7.67 2.82 -0.48
N LYS A 47 7.08 3.34 -1.53
CA LYS A 47 7.63 3.15 -2.85
C LYS A 47 9.00 3.80 -2.97
N THR A 48 9.16 4.97 -2.40
CA THR A 48 10.43 5.64 -2.39
C THR A 48 11.47 4.85 -1.62
N GLU A 49 11.09 4.31 -0.49
CA GLU A 49 12.00 3.51 0.30
C GLU A 49 12.40 2.23 -0.40
N TYR A 50 11.47 1.62 -1.10
CA TYR A 50 11.79 0.44 -1.89
C TYR A 50 12.86 0.75 -2.91
N LYS A 51 12.71 1.87 -3.59
CA LYS A 51 13.68 2.27 -4.60
C LYS A 51 15.04 2.52 -3.99
N ARG A 52 15.06 3.20 -2.86
CA ARG A 52 16.32 3.50 -2.19
C ARG A 52 17.03 2.23 -1.80
N THR A 53 16.30 1.29 -1.27
CA THR A 53 16.89 0.03 -0.85
C THR A 53 17.48 -0.71 -2.04
N GLN A 54 16.77 -0.74 -3.14
CA GLN A 54 17.26 -1.43 -4.31
C GLN A 54 18.47 -0.75 -4.91
N ASN A 55 18.47 0.56 -4.90
CA ASN A 55 19.60 1.31 -5.46
C ASN A 55 20.83 1.22 -4.59
N ALA A 56 20.63 1.06 -3.31
CA ALA A 56 21.76 1.02 -2.39
C ALA A 56 22.54 -0.27 -2.46
N SER A 57 21.96 -1.29 -3.01
CA SER A 57 22.64 -2.59 -3.06
C SER A 57 23.67 -2.73 -4.18
#